data_aa52a985662dd032a48f442a4254a7f3
#
_entry.id   aa52a985662dd032a48f442a4254a7f3
#
_cell.length_a   1.000
_cell.length_b   1.000
_cell.length_c   1.000
_cell.angle_alpha   90.00
_cell.angle_beta   90.00
_cell.angle_gamma   90.00
#
_symmetry.space_group_name_H-M   'P 1'
#
loop_
_entity.id
_entity.type
_entity.pdbx_description
1 polymer ?
#
loop_
_entity_poly.entity_id
_entity_poly.type
_entity_poly.pdbx_seq_one_letter_code
_entity_poly.pdbx_strand_id
1 'polypeptide(L)'
;MRSRIAQYGAFTRDRLYEYLPDQEPREYLYDLVAAYPQRSSSMLRPSLLIASARAFGAQASDALNTAVAIELMHNAMLVHDDIEDISELRRGAPSLHRRAGVPLAVNAGDALGFLCFQPLLDNVATLGPFLTLKILEEALETMFQAVEGQAWEL
;
A
#
# COMPACT_ATOMS: atom_id res chain seq x y z
N MET A 1 19.79 -18.91 -3.38
CA MET A 1 18.80 -18.45 -4.38
C MET A 1 17.64 -17.78 -3.63
N ARG A 2 17.37 -16.49 -3.82
CA ARG A 2 16.21 -15.82 -3.19
C ARG A 2 14.93 -16.51 -3.67
N SER A 3 13.97 -16.74 -2.78
CA SER A 3 12.67 -17.30 -3.17
C SER A 3 11.98 -16.37 -4.20
N ARG A 4 11.10 -16.92 -5.05
CA ARG A 4 10.32 -16.12 -6.01
C ARG A 4 9.48 -15.04 -5.32
N ILE A 5 8.97 -15.34 -4.13
CA ILE A 5 8.24 -14.39 -3.27
C ILE A 5 9.12 -13.17 -2.95
N ALA A 6 10.38 -13.38 -2.54
CA ALA A 6 11.30 -12.27 -2.28
C ALA A 6 11.63 -11.45 -3.53
N GLN A 7 11.67 -12.08 -4.70
CA GLN A 7 11.88 -11.37 -5.99
C GLN A 7 10.67 -10.49 -6.33
N TYR A 8 9.44 -11.00 -6.16
CA TYR A 8 8.22 -10.21 -6.39
C TYR A 8 8.11 -9.05 -5.39
N GLY A 9 8.48 -9.28 -4.13
CA GLY A 9 8.52 -8.21 -3.13
C GLY A 9 9.52 -7.10 -3.46
N ALA A 10 10.71 -7.45 -3.93
CA ALA A 10 11.70 -6.46 -4.39
C ALA A 10 11.18 -5.67 -5.59
N PHE A 11 10.63 -6.37 -6.60
CA PHE A 11 10.05 -5.76 -7.79
C PHE A 11 8.92 -4.77 -7.47
N THR A 12 8.03 -5.14 -6.53
CA THR A 12 6.97 -4.24 -6.07
C THR A 12 7.54 -3.04 -5.33
N ARG A 13 8.55 -3.23 -4.47
CA ARG A 13 9.14 -2.14 -3.69
C ARG A 13 9.79 -1.10 -4.58
N ASP A 14 10.55 -1.53 -5.59
CA ASP A 14 11.21 -0.63 -6.53
C ASP A 14 10.17 0.24 -7.26
N ARG A 15 9.09 -0.39 -7.73
CA ARG A 15 7.99 0.32 -8.40
C ARG A 15 7.20 1.23 -7.45
N LEU A 16 6.98 0.81 -6.19
CA LEU A 16 6.26 1.59 -5.19
C LEU A 16 6.98 2.93 -4.92
N TYR A 17 8.30 2.92 -4.86
CA TYR A 17 9.06 4.14 -4.60
C TYR A 17 8.91 5.19 -5.70
N GLU A 18 8.59 4.80 -6.93
CA GLU A 18 8.30 5.72 -8.03
C GLU A 18 6.97 6.50 -7.81
N TYR A 19 6.06 5.95 -7.00
CA TYR A 19 4.79 6.62 -6.66
C TYR A 19 4.89 7.52 -5.43
N LEU A 20 5.95 7.41 -4.61
CA LEU A 20 6.07 8.25 -3.42
C LEU A 20 6.39 9.69 -3.85
N PRO A 21 5.54 10.68 -3.47
CA PRO A 21 5.78 12.06 -3.84
C PRO A 21 7.02 12.64 -3.16
N ASP A 22 7.82 13.40 -3.90
CA ASP A 22 8.96 14.18 -3.40
C ASP A 22 8.70 15.68 -3.67
N GLN A 23 7.87 16.29 -2.82
CA GLN A 23 7.44 17.69 -2.97
C GLN A 23 7.03 18.31 -1.62
N GLU A 24 6.76 19.61 -1.61
CA GLU A 24 6.21 20.29 -0.44
C GLU A 24 4.68 20.05 -0.28
N PRO A 25 4.16 20.03 0.95
CA PRO A 25 4.87 20.20 2.23
C PRO A 25 5.52 18.90 2.72
N ARG A 26 6.86 18.84 2.73
CA ARG A 26 7.60 17.62 3.10
C ARG A 26 7.35 17.20 4.55
N GLU A 27 7.70 18.07 5.48
CA GLU A 27 7.67 17.78 6.93
C GLU A 27 6.26 17.44 7.44
N TYR A 28 5.24 18.10 6.90
CA TYR A 28 3.85 17.98 7.37
C TYR A 28 3.04 16.93 6.62
N LEU A 29 3.55 16.40 5.50
CA LEU A 29 2.82 15.42 4.70
C LEU A 29 3.73 14.38 4.02
N TYR A 30 4.56 14.76 3.04
CA TYR A 30 5.15 13.77 2.14
C TYR A 30 6.25 12.91 2.78
N ASP A 31 7.04 13.43 3.72
CA ASP A 31 7.97 12.63 4.51
C ASP A 31 7.23 11.65 5.46
N LEU A 32 6.00 11.99 5.86
CA LEU A 32 5.16 11.11 6.66
C LEU A 32 4.49 10.03 5.80
N VAL A 33 4.01 10.37 4.61
CA VAL A 33 3.49 9.43 3.60
C VAL A 33 4.55 8.38 3.24
N ALA A 34 5.79 8.79 3.03
CA ALA A 34 6.88 7.89 2.70
C ALA A 34 7.36 7.02 3.89
N ALA A 35 7.07 7.43 5.13
CA ALA A 35 7.67 6.86 6.33
C ALA A 35 7.43 5.34 6.47
N TYR A 36 6.19 4.84 6.31
CA TYR A 36 5.88 3.43 6.46
C TYR A 36 6.28 2.59 5.23
N PRO A 37 6.01 3.01 3.98
CA PRO A 37 6.50 2.31 2.80
C PRO A 37 8.01 2.11 2.74
N GLN A 38 8.80 3.05 3.27
CA GLN A 38 10.25 2.95 3.30
C GLN A 38 10.81 2.03 4.40
N ARG A 39 10.01 1.66 5.40
CA ARG A 39 10.44 0.71 6.43
C ARG A 39 10.54 -0.70 5.86
N SER A 40 11.45 -1.49 6.44
CA SER A 40 11.58 -2.90 6.08
C SER A 40 10.26 -3.65 6.28
N SER A 41 9.77 -4.30 5.23
CA SER A 41 8.57 -5.14 5.25
C SER A 41 8.79 -6.42 4.47
N SER A 42 7.99 -7.44 4.75
CA SER A 42 8.04 -8.73 4.05
C SER A 42 7.53 -8.65 2.61
N MET A 43 6.79 -7.60 2.26
CA MET A 43 6.09 -7.47 0.97
C MET A 43 5.26 -8.72 0.61
N LEU A 44 4.68 -9.37 1.63
CA LEU A 44 4.00 -10.66 1.43
C LEU A 44 2.73 -10.51 0.58
N ARG A 45 1.88 -9.52 0.89
CA ARG A 45 0.61 -9.30 0.18
C ARG A 45 0.81 -9.06 -1.31
N PRO A 46 1.63 -8.07 -1.73
CA PRO A 46 1.90 -7.84 -3.15
C PRO A 46 2.59 -9.04 -3.83
N SER A 47 3.47 -9.74 -3.11
CA SER A 47 4.13 -10.93 -3.65
C SER A 47 3.16 -12.07 -3.92
N LEU A 48 2.18 -12.28 -3.04
CA LEU A 48 1.13 -13.29 -3.24
C LEU A 48 0.21 -12.92 -4.40
N LEU A 49 -0.15 -11.64 -4.55
CA LEU A 49 -0.93 -11.16 -5.69
C LEU A 49 -0.22 -11.47 -7.01
N ILE A 50 1.06 -11.11 -7.13
CA ILE A 50 1.84 -11.41 -8.35
C ILE A 50 1.97 -12.92 -8.56
N ALA A 51 2.19 -13.70 -7.50
CA ALA A 51 2.27 -15.16 -7.60
C ALA A 51 0.95 -15.77 -8.09
N SER A 52 -0.19 -15.27 -7.60
CA SER A 52 -1.53 -15.70 -8.04
C SER A 52 -1.74 -15.36 -9.51
N ALA A 53 -1.49 -14.12 -9.94
CA ALA A 53 -1.61 -13.73 -11.34
C ALA A 53 -0.74 -14.60 -12.26
N ARG A 54 0.49 -14.90 -11.84
CA ARG A 54 1.40 -15.81 -12.55
C ARG A 54 0.86 -17.24 -12.66
N ALA A 55 0.18 -17.72 -11.62
CA ALA A 55 -0.43 -19.06 -11.63
C ALA A 55 -1.56 -19.18 -12.67
N PHE A 56 -2.24 -18.06 -12.96
CA PHE A 56 -3.28 -17.97 -13.99
C PHE A 56 -2.74 -17.51 -15.36
N GLY A 57 -1.43 -17.46 -15.56
CA GLY A 57 -0.80 -17.23 -16.86
C GLY A 57 -0.44 -15.78 -17.19
N ALA A 58 -0.74 -14.81 -16.31
CA ALA A 58 -0.33 -13.42 -16.50
C ALA A 58 1.19 -13.23 -16.35
N GLN A 59 1.75 -12.14 -16.88
CA GLN A 59 3.13 -11.74 -16.58
C GLN A 59 3.19 -11.04 -15.22
N ALA A 60 4.37 -11.04 -14.56
CA ALA A 60 4.53 -10.34 -13.29
C ALA A 60 4.32 -8.81 -13.45
N SER A 61 4.69 -8.26 -14.60
CA SER A 61 4.46 -6.86 -14.96
C SER A 61 2.98 -6.49 -15.03
N ASP A 62 2.12 -7.40 -15.45
CA ASP A 62 0.70 -7.15 -15.61
C ASP A 62 0.00 -6.93 -14.23
N ALA A 63 0.54 -7.55 -13.20
CA ALA A 63 0.02 -7.46 -11.83
C ALA A 63 0.74 -6.40 -10.98
N LEU A 64 1.82 -5.78 -11.48
CA LEU A 64 2.73 -4.97 -10.68
C LEU A 64 2.07 -3.72 -10.10
N ASN A 65 1.33 -2.96 -10.91
CA ASN A 65 0.67 -1.75 -10.46
C ASN A 65 -0.41 -2.07 -9.40
N THR A 66 -1.18 -3.14 -9.58
CA THR A 66 -2.15 -3.61 -8.57
C THR A 66 -1.44 -4.05 -7.29
N ALA A 67 -0.29 -4.71 -7.39
CA ALA A 67 0.51 -5.10 -6.23
C ALA A 67 1.04 -3.89 -5.45
N VAL A 68 1.46 -2.82 -6.14
CA VAL A 68 1.84 -1.54 -5.53
C VAL A 68 0.65 -0.91 -4.80
N ALA A 69 -0.52 -0.87 -5.44
CA ALA A 69 -1.72 -0.32 -4.84
C ALA A 69 -2.09 -1.01 -3.52
N ILE A 70 -2.06 -2.35 -3.49
CA ILE A 70 -2.33 -3.12 -2.27
C ILE A 70 -1.32 -2.82 -1.16
N GLU A 71 -0.04 -2.66 -1.47
CA GLU A 71 0.96 -2.32 -0.44
C GLU A 71 0.78 -0.89 0.07
N LEU A 72 0.44 0.08 -0.80
CA LEU A 72 0.13 1.46 -0.37
C LEU A 72 -1.11 1.49 0.53
N MET A 73 -2.19 0.82 0.12
CA MET A 73 -3.41 0.68 0.92
C MET A 73 -3.12 0.03 2.27
N HIS A 74 -2.34 -1.07 2.29
CA HIS A 74 -1.95 -1.71 3.53
C HIS A 74 -1.17 -0.78 4.45
N ASN A 75 -0.27 0.05 3.92
CA ASN A 75 0.46 1.02 4.74
C ASN A 75 -0.47 2.13 5.26
N ALA A 76 -1.49 2.56 4.50
CA ALA A 76 -2.53 3.47 4.99
C ALA A 76 -3.28 2.89 6.19
N MET A 77 -3.76 1.65 6.06
CA MET A 77 -4.44 0.94 7.14
C MET A 77 -3.55 0.78 8.38
N LEU A 78 -2.27 0.47 8.21
CA LEU A 78 -1.34 0.38 9.34
C LEU A 78 -1.14 1.70 10.09
N VAL A 79 -1.25 2.85 9.41
CA VAL A 79 -1.18 4.16 10.07
C VAL A 79 -2.40 4.39 10.95
N HIS A 80 -3.60 4.07 10.45
CA HIS A 80 -4.85 4.20 11.22
C HIS A 80 -4.91 3.18 12.36
N ASP A 81 -4.61 1.91 12.09
CA ASP A 81 -4.49 0.83 13.06
C ASP A 81 -3.58 1.19 14.25
N ASP A 82 -2.39 1.74 13.97
CA ASP A 82 -1.48 2.21 15.02
C ASP A 82 -2.07 3.31 15.90
N ILE A 83 -2.95 4.16 15.36
CA ILE A 83 -3.64 5.20 16.12
C ILE A 83 -4.74 4.58 16.97
N GLU A 84 -5.55 3.71 16.40
CA GLU A 84 -6.68 3.04 17.04
C GLU A 84 -6.20 2.15 18.20
N ASP A 85 -5.13 1.39 17.99
CA ASP A 85 -4.50 0.51 18.99
C ASP A 85 -3.56 1.24 19.95
N ILE A 86 -3.32 2.53 19.77
CA ILE A 86 -2.34 3.32 20.54
C ILE A 86 -0.95 2.66 20.48
N SER A 87 -0.61 2.04 19.38
CA SER A 87 0.65 1.31 19.18
C SER A 87 1.86 2.23 19.28
N GLU A 88 2.86 1.87 20.07
CA GLU A 88 4.06 2.70 20.24
C GLU A 88 5.06 2.54 19.10
N LEU A 89 5.17 1.32 18.57
CA LEU A 89 6.16 0.95 17.58
C LEU A 89 5.52 0.25 16.38
N ARG A 90 6.05 0.53 15.18
CA ARG A 90 5.74 -0.20 13.95
C ARG A 90 7.05 -0.56 13.22
N ARG A 91 7.28 -1.83 12.98
CA ARG A 91 8.50 -2.33 12.28
C ARG A 91 9.80 -1.83 12.92
N GLY A 92 9.86 -1.81 14.26
CA GLY A 92 11.06 -1.44 15.03
C GLY A 92 11.33 0.07 15.18
N ALA A 93 10.43 0.94 14.69
CA ALA A 93 10.53 2.40 14.85
C ALA A 93 9.24 2.98 15.44
N PRO A 94 9.24 4.17 16.05
CA PRO A 94 8.04 4.80 16.57
C PRO A 94 6.93 4.85 15.54
N SER A 95 5.67 4.57 15.98
CA SER A 95 4.48 4.74 15.14
C SER A 95 4.35 6.20 14.69
N LEU A 96 3.59 6.44 13.61
CA LEU A 96 3.56 7.76 13.01
C LEU A 96 2.92 8.79 13.94
N HIS A 97 1.84 8.41 14.66
CA HIS A 97 1.19 9.29 15.63
C HIS A 97 2.08 9.61 16.85
N ARG A 98 2.98 8.70 17.24
CA ARG A 98 3.98 8.97 18.30
C ARG A 98 5.08 9.91 17.81
N ARG A 99 5.44 9.84 16.53
CA ARG A 99 6.48 10.69 15.94
C ARG A 99 5.99 12.11 15.62
N ALA A 100 4.79 12.23 15.02
CA ALA A 100 4.29 13.47 14.43
C ALA A 100 2.99 14.00 15.06
N GLY A 101 2.39 13.25 15.98
CA GLY A 101 1.07 13.53 16.54
C GLY A 101 -0.07 12.97 15.68
N VAL A 102 -1.22 12.76 16.33
CA VAL A 102 -2.41 12.15 15.72
C VAL A 102 -2.90 12.90 14.48
N PRO A 103 -3.04 14.26 14.47
CA PRO A 103 -3.58 14.94 13.30
C PRO A 103 -2.76 14.74 12.03
N LEU A 104 -1.43 14.79 12.13
CA LEU A 104 -0.55 14.59 10.97
C LEU A 104 -0.50 13.11 10.55
N ALA A 105 -0.58 12.18 11.50
CA ALA A 105 -0.63 10.76 11.20
C ALA A 105 -1.91 10.40 10.45
N VAL A 106 -3.08 10.88 10.91
CA VAL A 106 -4.37 10.68 10.20
C VAL A 106 -4.27 11.20 8.77
N ASN A 107 -3.82 12.45 8.59
CA ASN A 107 -3.70 13.06 7.26
C ASN A 107 -2.72 12.30 6.34
N ALA A 108 -1.63 11.77 6.88
CA ALA A 108 -0.70 10.94 6.10
C ALA A 108 -1.29 9.57 5.73
N GLY A 109 -2.08 8.96 6.62
CA GLY A 109 -2.82 7.72 6.36
C GLY A 109 -3.85 7.91 5.24
N ASP A 110 -4.63 9.00 5.29
CA ASP A 110 -5.60 9.37 4.26
C ASP A 110 -4.90 9.60 2.91
N ALA A 111 -3.78 10.33 2.90
CA ALA A 111 -3.00 10.58 1.69
C ALA A 111 -2.47 9.28 1.07
N LEU A 112 -1.99 8.31 1.87
CA LEU A 112 -1.61 6.97 1.40
C LEU A 112 -2.80 6.22 0.81
N GLY A 113 -3.98 6.31 1.44
CA GLY A 113 -5.22 5.73 0.97
C GLY A 113 -5.65 6.29 -0.39
N PHE A 114 -5.49 7.59 -0.62
CA PHE A 114 -5.73 8.19 -1.94
C PHE A 114 -4.64 7.84 -2.95
N LEU A 115 -3.39 7.80 -2.52
CA LEU A 115 -2.26 7.50 -3.41
C LEU A 115 -2.37 6.08 -4.01
N CYS A 116 -2.98 5.12 -3.32
CA CYS A 116 -3.14 3.76 -3.83
C CYS A 116 -3.98 3.66 -5.10
N PHE A 117 -4.81 4.66 -5.41
CA PHE A 117 -5.60 4.69 -6.66
C PHE A 117 -4.76 5.03 -7.88
N GLN A 118 -3.63 5.74 -7.73
CA GLN A 118 -2.78 6.10 -8.85
C GLN A 118 -2.26 4.86 -9.61
N PRO A 119 -1.58 3.89 -8.97
CA PRO A 119 -1.16 2.67 -9.66
C PRO A 119 -2.34 1.83 -10.18
N LEU A 120 -3.53 1.86 -9.55
CA LEU A 120 -4.71 1.19 -10.09
C LEU A 120 -5.14 1.80 -11.42
N LEU A 121 -5.15 3.14 -11.53
CA LEU A 121 -5.48 3.85 -12.76
C LEU A 121 -4.44 3.61 -13.87
N ASP A 122 -3.16 3.50 -13.51
CA ASP A 122 -2.07 3.23 -14.46
C ASP A 122 -2.19 1.84 -15.13
N ASN A 123 -2.99 0.93 -14.57
CA ASN A 123 -3.34 -0.34 -15.23
C ASN A 123 -4.05 -0.14 -16.57
N VAL A 124 -4.68 1.00 -16.82
CA VAL A 124 -5.33 1.29 -18.11
C VAL A 124 -4.35 1.13 -19.27
N ALA A 125 -3.10 1.55 -19.09
CA ALA A 125 -2.07 1.47 -20.12
C ALA A 125 -1.63 0.03 -20.42
N THR A 126 -1.69 -0.87 -19.44
CA THR A 126 -1.21 -2.26 -19.56
C THR A 126 -2.32 -3.29 -19.76
N LEU A 127 -3.47 -3.10 -19.09
CA LEU A 127 -4.57 -4.06 -19.02
C LEU A 127 -5.82 -3.60 -19.78
N GLY A 128 -5.84 -2.32 -20.20
CA GLY A 128 -7.01 -1.69 -20.80
C GLY A 128 -8.08 -1.28 -19.76
N PRO A 129 -9.03 -0.42 -20.16
CA PRO A 129 -9.98 0.19 -19.24
C PRO A 129 -10.95 -0.80 -18.61
N PHE A 130 -11.38 -1.82 -19.34
CA PHE A 130 -12.39 -2.77 -18.85
C PHE A 130 -11.87 -3.59 -17.67
N LEU A 131 -10.66 -4.17 -17.79
CA LEU A 131 -10.07 -4.96 -16.71
C LEU A 131 -9.64 -4.07 -15.54
N THR A 132 -9.16 -2.86 -15.83
CA THR A 132 -8.82 -1.86 -14.80
C THR A 132 -10.05 -1.51 -13.94
N LEU A 133 -11.22 -1.28 -14.54
CA LEU A 133 -12.44 -1.02 -13.79
C LEU A 133 -12.83 -2.19 -12.89
N LYS A 134 -12.73 -3.43 -13.38
CA LYS A 134 -13.00 -4.62 -12.57
C LYS A 134 -12.03 -4.74 -11.38
N ILE A 135 -10.75 -4.50 -11.60
CA ILE A 135 -9.74 -4.49 -10.52
C ILE A 135 -10.06 -3.39 -9.49
N LEU A 136 -10.51 -2.22 -9.95
CA LEU A 136 -10.89 -1.12 -9.07
C LEU A 136 -12.13 -1.46 -8.23
N GLU A 137 -13.15 -2.10 -8.83
CA GLU A 137 -14.34 -2.58 -8.10
C GLU A 137 -13.96 -3.56 -6.99
N GLU A 138 -13.15 -4.57 -7.28
CA GLU A 138 -12.65 -5.55 -6.30
C GLU A 138 -11.78 -4.91 -5.21
N ALA A 139 -10.94 -3.93 -5.58
CA ALA A 139 -10.14 -3.20 -4.63
C ALA A 139 -11.01 -2.40 -3.65
N LEU A 140 -12.03 -1.70 -4.14
CA LEU A 140 -12.98 -0.95 -3.30
C LEU A 140 -13.74 -1.86 -2.36
N GLU A 141 -14.26 -2.99 -2.85
CA GLU A 141 -14.95 -3.97 -2.00
C GLU A 141 -14.04 -4.50 -0.90
N THR A 142 -12.80 -4.87 -1.26
CA THR A 142 -11.80 -5.33 -0.29
C THR A 142 -11.47 -4.28 0.77
N MET A 143 -11.37 -3.00 0.38
CA MET A 143 -11.15 -1.89 1.30
C MET A 143 -12.31 -1.75 2.29
N PHE A 144 -13.55 -1.80 1.82
CA PHE A 144 -14.73 -1.74 2.68
C PHE A 144 -14.78 -2.90 3.66
N GLN A 145 -14.56 -4.13 3.19
CA GLN A 145 -14.52 -5.31 4.06
C GLN A 145 -13.44 -5.22 5.13
N ALA A 146 -12.28 -4.65 4.80
CA ALA A 146 -11.20 -4.46 5.77
C ALA A 146 -11.58 -3.43 6.85
N VAL A 147 -12.22 -2.30 6.47
CA VAL A 147 -12.70 -1.28 7.42
C VAL A 147 -13.83 -1.83 8.29
N GLU A 148 -14.76 -2.60 7.72
CA GLU A 148 -15.81 -3.28 8.47
C GLU A 148 -15.22 -4.29 9.48
N GLY A 149 -14.19 -5.04 9.06
CA GLY A 149 -13.46 -5.95 9.95
C GLY A 149 -12.83 -5.22 11.12
N GLN A 150 -12.17 -4.10 10.88
CA GLN A 150 -11.59 -3.24 11.94
C GLN A 150 -12.67 -2.74 12.90
N ALA A 151 -13.82 -2.31 12.39
CA ALA A 151 -14.92 -1.83 13.22
C ALA A 151 -15.52 -2.91 14.16
N TRP A 152 -15.39 -4.19 13.81
CA TRP A 152 -15.77 -5.30 14.69
C TRP A 152 -14.73 -5.60 15.77
N GLU A 153 -13.49 -5.18 15.57
CA GLU A 153 -12.39 -5.40 16.51
C GLU A 153 -12.33 -4.32 17.60
N LEU A 154 -12.69 -3.09 17.24
CA LEU A 154 -12.76 -1.93 18.15
C LEU A 154 -13.96 -2.01 19.11
#